data_79deb4de23d75ea6f1456d16657477d4
#
_entry.id   79deb4de23d75ea6f1456d16657477d4
#
_cell.length_a   1.000
_cell.length_b   1.000
_cell.length_c   1.000
_cell.angle_alpha   90.00
_cell.angle_beta   90.00
_cell.angle_gamma   90.00
#
_symmetry.space_group_name_H-M   'P 1'
#
loop_
_entity.id
_entity.type
_entity.pdbx_description
1 polymer ?
#
loop_
_entity_poly.entity_id
_entity_poly.type
_entity_poly.pdbx_seq_one_letter_code
_entity_poly.pdbx_strand_id
1 'polypeptide(L)'
;MCTMLVLQKRNYRGVLYFIYTVNVSKVKINKKFMQTANNPDHLNNPLSRDVEEKLNNSGDLYQVIENADGVPYQLVFGPRLGEGYYLNVGDGIRQLFGVAPGEFTEKLFQGAVGEIIPLSADTPMDLAELREKIINGALRKYKIEMQITTPEGAKRWIKDCSVAIIDTKTEKVTGLLGIFYDISEQKQTIAQLETTRERAMESDRLKTAFLNNLPHEIRTPLNAIVGFSTLLNEPGQLTETRLEFQDIITHSSDHLLEIVDDVVEISKIEAKCIRFIKKEININEMLQRVYKRFKPDADEKNIILRYDAPLNTHDIIISTDGYKLFQTLSNLVGNAVKFTIEGKVDFGYTIKEGIIEFYISDTGIGIGAEHQPNIFKPFYQAVNSSTQRYEGTGLGLSIAKAYVELLGGEIWFNSMAGEGSVFSFKIPDTRQVEG
;
A
#
# COMPACT_ATOMS: atom_id res chain seq x y z
N MET A 1 -26.98 21.52 45.73
CA MET A 1 -27.86 21.06 44.62
C MET A 1 -27.04 20.20 43.67
N CYS A 2 -27.21 18.94 43.80
CA CYS A 2 -26.54 17.93 43.02
C CYS A 2 -27.20 17.91 41.62
N THR A 3 -26.50 18.24 40.57
CA THR A 3 -27.05 18.15 39.21
C THR A 3 -26.68 16.81 38.64
N MET A 4 -27.70 16.02 38.45
CA MET A 4 -27.77 14.68 37.96
C MET A 4 -27.06 14.53 36.57
N LEU A 5 -26.16 13.55 36.45
CA LEU A 5 -25.57 13.12 35.19
C LEU A 5 -26.67 12.48 34.37
N VAL A 6 -27.02 13.05 33.23
CA VAL A 6 -27.88 12.40 32.25
C VAL A 6 -26.98 11.68 31.24
N LEU A 7 -26.93 10.37 31.32
CA LEU A 7 -26.32 9.49 30.35
C LEU A 7 -27.23 9.41 29.10
N GLN A 8 -26.91 10.10 28.04
CA GLN A 8 -27.57 9.90 26.77
C GLN A 8 -26.79 8.89 25.91
N LYS A 9 -27.36 7.71 25.78
CA LYS A 9 -26.88 6.63 24.94
C LYS A 9 -27.31 6.89 23.50
N ARG A 10 -26.41 7.27 22.62
CA ARG A 10 -26.65 7.27 21.16
C ARG A 10 -25.82 6.20 20.50
N ASN A 11 -26.48 5.27 19.86
CA ASN A 11 -25.88 4.19 19.09
C ASN A 11 -25.84 4.62 17.61
N TYR A 12 -24.66 4.84 17.05
CA TYR A 12 -24.48 5.00 15.62
C TYR A 12 -23.37 4.03 15.17
N ARG A 13 -23.76 3.03 14.38
CA ARG A 13 -22.89 2.03 13.73
C ARG A 13 -21.98 1.22 14.68
N GLY A 14 -22.52 0.70 15.79
CA GLY A 14 -21.83 -0.31 16.61
C GLY A 14 -20.68 0.20 17.49
N VAL A 15 -20.45 1.51 17.59
CA VAL A 15 -19.44 2.12 18.46
C VAL A 15 -20.14 2.90 19.57
N LEU A 16 -19.84 2.55 20.83
CA LEU A 16 -20.39 3.22 22.01
C LEU A 16 -19.59 4.50 22.29
N TYR A 17 -20.17 5.67 22.02
CA TYR A 17 -19.59 6.95 22.41
C TYR A 17 -20.16 7.39 23.76
N PHE A 18 -19.28 7.56 24.74
CA PHE A 18 -19.63 8.25 26.00
C PHE A 18 -19.25 9.73 25.88
N ILE A 19 -20.23 10.60 25.89
CA ILE A 19 -19.99 12.06 25.94
C ILE A 19 -20.08 12.49 27.38
N TYR A 20 -18.95 12.85 27.98
CA TYR A 20 -18.91 13.50 29.27
C TYR A 20 -18.96 15.02 29.09
N THR A 21 -20.00 15.66 29.61
CA THR A 21 -20.06 17.13 29.69
C THR A 21 -19.68 17.52 31.09
N VAL A 22 -18.45 17.97 31.31
CA VAL A 22 -18.01 18.53 32.58
C VAL A 22 -18.36 20.02 32.58
N ASN A 23 -19.21 20.43 33.52
CA ASN A 23 -19.58 21.84 33.67
C ASN A 23 -18.52 22.57 34.50
N VAL A 24 -17.54 23.18 33.81
CA VAL A 24 -16.35 23.83 34.44
C VAL A 24 -16.67 25.20 35.06
N SER A 25 -17.94 25.65 35.06
CA SER A 25 -18.32 27.00 35.47
C SER A 25 -18.21 27.30 37.01
N LYS A 26 -17.68 26.38 37.83
CA LYS A 26 -17.57 26.57 39.28
C LYS A 26 -16.21 26.24 39.89
N VAL A 27 -15.12 26.17 39.16
CA VAL A 27 -13.78 26.04 39.76
C VAL A 27 -13.29 27.44 40.15
N LYS A 28 -13.56 27.88 41.37
CA LYS A 28 -12.98 29.10 41.96
C LYS A 28 -11.56 28.78 42.44
N ILE A 29 -10.54 29.21 41.70
CA ILE A 29 -9.16 29.15 42.18
C ILE A 29 -8.89 30.29 43.15
N ASN A 30 -8.58 29.94 44.40
CA ASN A 30 -8.36 30.92 45.44
C ASN A 30 -6.88 31.36 45.45
N LYS A 31 -6.61 32.65 45.15
CA LYS A 31 -5.29 33.29 45.09
C LYS A 31 -4.39 33.13 46.32
N LYS A 32 -4.92 32.65 47.44
CA LYS A 32 -4.18 32.48 48.71
C LYS A 32 -3.22 31.29 48.71
N PHE A 33 -3.33 30.38 47.71
CA PHE A 33 -2.53 29.14 47.65
C PHE A 33 -1.11 29.32 47.08
N MET A 34 -0.85 30.40 46.34
CA MET A 34 0.48 30.61 45.72
C MET A 34 1.55 31.16 46.69
N GLN A 35 1.20 31.52 47.89
CA GLN A 35 2.16 32.08 48.89
C GLN A 35 2.59 31.09 49.97
N THR A 36 2.00 29.88 50.04
CA THR A 36 2.22 28.95 51.17
C THR A 36 2.97 27.68 50.84
N ALA A 37 3.44 27.49 49.63
CA ALA A 37 4.19 26.27 49.24
C ALA A 37 5.58 26.11 49.88
N ASN A 38 6.06 27.05 50.65
CA ASN A 38 7.37 27.04 51.30
C ASN A 38 7.36 27.09 52.82
N ASN A 39 6.27 26.73 53.53
CA ASN A 39 6.26 26.71 54.98
C ASN A 39 5.65 25.41 55.56
N PRO A 40 6.39 24.64 56.38
CA PRO A 40 5.95 23.31 56.86
C PRO A 40 4.88 23.28 57.95
N ASP A 41 4.40 24.45 58.46
CA ASP A 41 3.57 24.50 59.67
C ASP A 41 2.03 24.58 59.43
N HIS A 42 1.51 24.25 58.24
CA HIS A 42 0.08 24.41 57.92
C HIS A 42 -0.77 23.13 57.94
N LEU A 43 -0.42 22.12 58.71
CA LEU A 43 -1.17 20.84 58.76
C LEU A 43 -2.47 20.86 59.60
N ASN A 44 -2.89 21.99 60.19
CA ASN A 44 -4.08 22.06 61.07
C ASN A 44 -5.13 23.14 60.72
N ASN A 45 -5.35 23.42 59.42
CA ASN A 45 -6.37 24.39 59.04
C ASN A 45 -7.62 23.69 58.46
N PRO A 46 -8.86 23.91 58.95
CA PRO A 46 -10.08 23.28 58.42
C PRO A 46 -10.39 23.59 56.96
N LEU A 47 -9.75 24.61 56.35
CA LEU A 47 -9.79 24.89 54.93
C LEU A 47 -9.01 23.88 54.11
N SER A 48 -8.10 23.08 54.70
CA SER A 48 -7.34 22.03 54.00
C SER A 48 -8.20 20.82 53.69
N ARG A 49 -9.17 20.46 54.54
CA ARG A 49 -10.06 19.30 54.30
C ARG A 49 -10.99 19.48 53.10
N ASP A 50 -11.56 20.68 52.93
CA ASP A 50 -12.46 20.97 51.79
C ASP A 50 -11.70 21.05 50.46
N VAL A 51 -10.39 21.34 50.54
CA VAL A 51 -9.46 21.33 49.39
C VAL A 51 -8.96 19.91 49.09
N GLU A 52 -8.67 19.10 50.14
CA GLU A 52 -8.30 17.70 49.99
C GLU A 52 -9.45 16.86 49.44
N GLU A 53 -10.70 17.10 49.88
CA GLU A 53 -11.89 16.40 49.36
C GLU A 53 -12.16 16.77 47.88
N LYS A 54 -11.87 18.01 47.47
CA LYS A 54 -11.93 18.46 46.07
C LYS A 54 -10.75 17.96 45.22
N LEU A 55 -9.57 17.76 45.81
CA LEU A 55 -8.41 17.14 45.21
C LEU A 55 -8.60 15.64 45.02
N ASN A 56 -9.21 14.95 45.99
CA ASN A 56 -9.54 13.53 45.86
C ASN A 56 -10.56 13.28 44.75
N ASN A 57 -11.59 14.11 44.61
CA ASN A 57 -12.52 14.05 43.47
C ASN A 57 -11.85 14.37 42.13
N SER A 58 -10.77 15.16 42.12
CA SER A 58 -9.95 15.39 40.91
C SER A 58 -9.06 14.19 40.64
N GLY A 59 -8.51 13.51 41.66
CA GLY A 59 -7.73 12.30 41.55
C GLY A 59 -8.49 11.16 40.85
N ASP A 60 -9.75 10.97 41.26
CA ASP A 60 -10.63 9.96 40.61
C ASP A 60 -10.86 10.26 39.15
N LEU A 61 -11.02 11.53 38.75
CA LEU A 61 -11.19 11.94 37.36
C LEU A 61 -9.91 11.71 36.52
N TYR A 62 -8.74 12.02 37.08
CA TYR A 62 -7.45 11.77 36.44
C TYR A 62 -7.26 10.27 36.19
N GLN A 63 -7.59 9.44 37.19
CA GLN A 63 -7.46 7.99 37.09
C GLN A 63 -8.44 7.40 36.06
N VAL A 64 -9.63 7.94 35.92
CA VAL A 64 -10.59 7.54 34.84
C VAL A 64 -10.06 7.90 33.46
N ILE A 65 -9.42 9.06 33.32
CA ILE A 65 -8.82 9.50 32.04
C ILE A 65 -7.63 8.63 31.69
N GLU A 66 -6.75 8.32 32.64
CA GLU A 66 -5.60 7.44 32.44
C GLU A 66 -6.02 6.00 32.10
N ASN A 67 -7.06 5.48 32.71
CA ASN A 67 -7.64 4.18 32.39
C ASN A 67 -8.27 4.15 30.97
N ALA A 68 -8.51 5.31 30.37
CA ALA A 68 -8.98 5.47 28.99
C ALA A 68 -7.86 5.87 28.03
N ASP A 69 -6.60 5.52 28.35
CA ASP A 69 -5.39 5.82 27.59
C ASP A 69 -5.17 7.32 27.32
N GLY A 70 -5.77 8.19 28.13
CA GLY A 70 -5.58 9.62 28.07
C GLY A 70 -4.55 10.11 29.08
N VAL A 71 -3.69 11.04 28.69
CA VAL A 71 -2.72 11.68 29.59
C VAL A 71 -3.22 13.07 29.96
N PRO A 72 -3.82 13.25 31.14
CA PRO A 72 -4.29 14.56 31.57
C PRO A 72 -3.14 15.49 31.92
N TYR A 73 -3.32 16.77 31.65
CA TYR A 73 -2.37 17.80 32.06
C TYR A 73 -3.07 19.13 32.38
N GLN A 74 -2.40 19.94 33.17
CA GLN A 74 -2.72 21.35 33.39
C GLN A 74 -1.51 22.20 33.05
N LEU A 75 -1.64 23.14 32.09
CA LEU A 75 -0.63 24.13 31.77
C LEU A 75 -1.04 25.48 32.36
N VAL A 76 -0.14 26.10 33.10
CA VAL A 76 -0.32 27.47 33.65
C VAL A 76 0.59 28.40 32.84
N PHE A 77 0.00 29.49 32.32
CA PHE A 77 0.76 30.46 31.54
C PHE A 77 1.58 31.39 32.44
N GLY A 78 2.83 31.63 32.07
CA GLY A 78 3.70 32.61 32.71
C GLY A 78 3.39 34.04 32.25
N PRO A 79 4.12 35.01 32.79
CA PRO A 79 3.89 36.44 32.51
C PRO A 79 4.29 36.85 31.10
N ARG A 80 5.13 36.06 30.43
CA ARG A 80 5.57 36.29 29.02
C ARG A 80 5.02 35.21 28.08
N LEU A 81 4.81 35.59 26.83
CA LEU A 81 4.39 34.67 25.81
C LEU A 81 5.46 33.57 25.66
N GLY A 82 5.05 32.30 25.74
CA GLY A 82 5.96 31.15 25.67
C GLY A 82 6.54 30.70 27.00
N GLU A 83 6.28 31.41 28.09
CA GLU A 83 6.58 30.94 29.44
C GLU A 83 5.35 30.24 30.02
N GLY A 84 5.55 29.06 30.57
CA GLY A 84 4.51 28.29 31.25
C GLY A 84 5.11 27.12 32.00
N TYR A 85 4.33 26.54 32.89
CA TYR A 85 4.70 25.33 33.60
C TYR A 85 3.51 24.37 33.70
N TYR A 86 3.83 23.09 33.57
CA TYR A 86 2.84 22.03 33.67
C TYR A 86 2.61 21.68 35.15
N LEU A 87 1.34 21.56 35.51
CA LEU A 87 0.88 21.02 36.79
C LEU A 87 0.10 19.73 36.51
N ASN A 88 0.16 18.80 37.48
CA ASN A 88 -0.68 17.59 37.45
C ASN A 88 -0.65 16.85 36.12
N VAL A 89 0.54 16.52 35.64
CA VAL A 89 0.71 15.72 34.41
C VAL A 89 0.54 14.25 34.77
N GLY A 90 -0.30 13.52 34.02
CA GLY A 90 -0.52 12.08 34.19
C GLY A 90 0.71 11.23 33.85
N ASP A 91 0.79 10.06 34.50
CA ASP A 91 1.95 9.13 34.32
C ASP A 91 2.13 8.63 32.91
N GLY A 92 1.08 8.58 32.09
CA GLY A 92 1.13 8.22 30.67
C GLY A 92 2.05 9.10 29.84
N ILE A 93 2.49 10.26 30.34
CA ILE A 93 3.46 11.15 29.67
C ILE A 93 4.80 10.45 29.42
N ARG A 94 5.17 9.47 30.27
CA ARG A 94 6.37 8.64 30.10
C ARG A 94 6.31 7.86 28.79
N GLN A 95 5.14 7.32 28.47
CA GLN A 95 4.95 6.56 27.23
C GLN A 95 4.89 7.48 26.01
N LEU A 96 4.25 8.67 26.16
CA LEU A 96 4.09 9.62 25.04
C LEU A 96 5.38 10.34 24.68
N PHE A 97 6.06 10.92 25.66
CA PHE A 97 7.21 11.81 25.45
C PHE A 97 8.54 11.22 25.92
N GLY A 98 8.56 10.05 26.56
CA GLY A 98 9.78 9.43 27.05
C GLY A 98 10.36 10.07 28.32
N VAL A 99 9.59 10.93 29.02
CA VAL A 99 10.06 11.67 30.21
C VAL A 99 9.14 11.47 31.40
N ALA A 100 9.65 11.62 32.61
CA ALA A 100 8.83 11.56 33.81
C ALA A 100 7.90 12.79 33.91
N PRO A 101 6.71 12.68 34.59
CA PRO A 101 5.79 13.82 34.77
C PRO A 101 6.44 15.09 35.32
N GLY A 102 7.38 14.96 36.26
CA GLY A 102 8.09 16.10 36.86
C GLY A 102 9.16 16.72 35.94
N GLU A 103 9.55 16.04 34.89
CA GLU A 103 10.53 16.51 33.90
C GLU A 103 9.85 17.11 32.65
N PHE A 104 8.53 16.94 32.54
CA PHE A 104 7.78 17.45 31.38
C PHE A 104 7.60 18.95 31.48
N THR A 105 8.33 19.67 30.69
CA THR A 105 8.38 21.15 30.69
C THR A 105 7.82 21.75 29.41
N GLU A 106 7.44 23.00 29.46
CA GLU A 106 7.01 23.78 28.31
C GLU A 106 8.08 23.80 27.19
N LYS A 107 9.34 23.95 27.55
CA LYS A 107 10.47 23.95 26.61
C LYS A 107 10.62 22.60 25.92
N LEU A 108 10.44 21.51 26.66
CA LEU A 108 10.47 20.15 26.10
C LEU A 108 9.31 19.95 25.12
N PHE A 109 8.11 20.33 25.50
CA PHE A 109 6.93 20.24 24.62
C PHE A 109 7.14 21.06 23.35
N GLN A 110 7.58 22.32 23.44
CA GLN A 110 7.85 23.17 22.28
C GLN A 110 8.89 22.56 21.32
N GLY A 111 9.94 21.97 21.89
CA GLY A 111 11.00 21.31 21.09
C GLY A 111 10.57 19.98 20.47
N ALA A 112 9.58 19.31 21.03
CA ALA A 112 9.07 18.04 20.54
C ALA A 112 7.99 18.20 19.45
N VAL A 113 7.21 19.29 19.47
CA VAL A 113 6.09 19.50 18.54
C VAL A 113 6.58 19.82 17.15
N GLY A 114 6.10 19.06 16.17
CA GLY A 114 6.29 19.31 14.76
C GLY A 114 5.04 19.95 14.14
N GLU A 115 4.48 19.27 13.14
CA GLU A 115 3.28 19.71 12.43
C GLU A 115 2.04 19.64 13.34
N ILE A 116 1.22 20.68 13.32
CA ILE A 116 -0.05 20.77 14.06
C ILE A 116 -1.19 20.85 13.04
N ILE A 117 -2.15 19.94 13.16
CA ILE A 117 -3.34 19.87 12.32
C ILE A 117 -4.58 20.10 13.19
N PRO A 118 -5.26 21.24 13.07
CA PRO A 118 -6.53 21.48 13.79
C PRO A 118 -7.62 20.59 13.23
N LEU A 119 -8.41 19.94 14.12
CA LEU A 119 -9.56 19.13 13.69
C LEU A 119 -10.76 19.98 13.19
N SER A 120 -10.69 21.29 13.37
CA SER A 120 -11.72 22.25 12.94
C SER A 120 -11.34 23.09 11.72
N ALA A 121 -10.11 22.95 11.22
CA ALA A 121 -9.60 23.67 10.05
C ALA A 121 -8.66 22.75 9.25
N ASP A 122 -8.77 22.80 7.93
CA ASP A 122 -7.96 21.92 7.03
C ASP A 122 -6.53 22.46 6.79
N THR A 123 -6.16 23.58 7.41
CA THR A 123 -4.84 24.19 7.24
C THR A 123 -3.97 23.95 8.48
N PRO A 124 -2.74 23.45 8.31
CA PRO A 124 -1.76 23.36 9.39
C PRO A 124 -1.49 24.74 10.00
N MET A 125 -1.19 24.77 11.31
CA MET A 125 -0.77 25.97 12.02
C MET A 125 0.47 25.67 12.84
N ASP A 126 1.22 26.71 13.19
CA ASP A 126 2.33 26.54 14.11
C ASP A 126 1.89 26.71 15.59
N LEU A 127 2.76 26.30 16.50
CA LEU A 127 2.50 26.37 17.94
C LEU A 127 2.36 27.80 18.45
N ALA A 128 3.04 28.77 17.84
CA ALA A 128 2.98 30.17 18.23
C ALA A 128 1.60 30.78 17.86
N GLU A 129 1.12 30.51 16.64
CA GLU A 129 -0.20 30.91 16.17
C GLU A 129 -1.31 30.30 17.05
N LEU A 130 -1.21 29.01 17.37
CA LEU A 130 -2.15 28.33 18.26
C LEU A 130 -2.21 29.02 19.62
N ARG A 131 -1.06 29.33 20.21
CA ARG A 131 -0.96 30.00 21.50
C ARG A 131 -1.54 31.41 21.51
N GLU A 132 -1.23 32.17 20.47
CA GLU A 132 -1.77 33.52 20.33
C GLU A 132 -3.30 33.49 20.31
N LYS A 133 -3.89 32.57 19.52
CA LYS A 133 -5.37 32.40 19.48
C LYS A 133 -5.97 31.96 20.80
N ILE A 134 -5.24 31.19 21.60
CA ILE A 134 -5.70 30.80 22.95
C ILE A 134 -5.60 31.97 23.92
N ILE A 135 -4.47 32.67 24.00
CA ILE A 135 -4.22 33.74 24.97
C ILE A 135 -5.15 34.93 24.72
N ASN A 136 -5.40 35.29 23.47
CA ASN A 136 -6.35 36.36 23.13
C ASN A 136 -7.84 35.96 23.28
N GLY A 137 -8.11 34.69 23.64
CA GLY A 137 -9.46 34.18 23.88
C GLY A 137 -10.25 33.80 22.63
N ALA A 138 -9.63 33.84 21.46
CA ALA A 138 -10.23 33.40 20.20
C ALA A 138 -10.50 31.88 20.16
N LEU A 139 -9.65 31.11 20.84
CA LEU A 139 -9.82 29.67 21.02
C LEU A 139 -9.95 29.34 22.52
N ARG A 140 -11.19 29.08 22.97
CA ARG A 140 -11.46 28.64 24.37
C ARG A 140 -11.50 27.13 24.53
N LYS A 141 -11.72 26.41 23.44
CA LYS A 141 -11.69 24.94 23.35
C LYS A 141 -11.09 24.58 22.01
N TYR A 142 -10.20 23.59 21.99
CA TYR A 142 -9.64 23.09 20.74
C TYR A 142 -9.40 21.60 20.79
N LYS A 143 -9.32 21.02 19.61
CA LYS A 143 -8.87 19.67 19.35
C LYS A 143 -7.90 19.75 18.18
N ILE A 144 -6.70 19.30 18.41
CA ILE A 144 -5.64 19.28 17.40
C ILE A 144 -4.99 17.91 17.37
N GLU A 145 -4.45 17.56 16.20
CA GLU A 145 -3.55 16.44 16.05
C GLU A 145 -2.17 17.01 15.73
N MET A 146 -1.14 16.44 16.32
CA MET A 146 0.23 16.90 16.08
C MET A 146 1.20 15.73 16.03
N GLN A 147 2.23 15.86 15.22
CA GLN A 147 3.34 14.94 15.25
C GLN A 147 4.37 15.47 16.25
N ILE A 148 4.80 14.62 17.17
CA ILE A 148 5.88 14.92 18.10
C ILE A 148 7.09 14.04 17.82
N THR A 149 8.26 14.55 18.21
CA THR A 149 9.51 13.79 18.23
C THR A 149 9.98 13.70 19.68
N THR A 150 10.08 12.49 20.22
CA THR A 150 10.59 12.27 21.57
C THR A 150 12.08 12.61 21.67
N PRO A 151 12.63 12.83 22.87
CA PRO A 151 14.07 13.07 23.06
C PRO A 151 14.95 11.94 22.50
N GLU A 152 14.42 10.71 22.42
CA GLU A 152 15.07 9.54 21.84
C GLU A 152 14.95 9.48 20.30
N GLY A 153 14.28 10.46 19.67
CA GLY A 153 14.07 10.54 18.23
C GLY A 153 12.86 9.75 17.69
N ALA A 154 12.05 9.14 18.54
CA ALA A 154 10.84 8.43 18.08
C ALA A 154 9.76 9.45 17.69
N LYS A 155 9.13 9.22 16.53
CA LYS A 155 7.99 10.02 16.05
C LYS A 155 6.68 9.39 16.49
N ARG A 156 5.79 10.22 17.06
CA ARG A 156 4.45 9.81 17.47
C ARG A 156 3.41 10.81 17.01
N TRP A 157 2.21 10.35 16.81
CA TRP A 157 1.06 11.21 16.61
C TRP A 157 0.26 11.32 17.89
N ILE A 158 0.06 12.53 18.36
CA ILE A 158 -0.78 12.80 19.54
C ILE A 158 -1.96 13.68 19.16
N LYS A 159 -3.07 13.46 19.85
CA LYS A 159 -4.25 14.30 19.82
C LYS A 159 -4.35 15.05 21.13
N ASP A 160 -4.42 16.37 21.07
CA ASP A 160 -4.64 17.24 22.21
C ASP A 160 -6.07 17.77 22.21
N CYS A 161 -6.76 17.52 23.31
CA CYS A 161 -8.12 18.01 23.55
C CYS A 161 -8.09 18.91 24.76
N SER A 162 -8.18 20.25 24.57
CA SER A 162 -7.94 21.20 25.63
C SER A 162 -9.00 22.28 25.73
N VAL A 163 -9.13 22.82 26.95
CA VAL A 163 -9.98 23.96 27.27
C VAL A 163 -9.18 25.02 28.02
N ALA A 164 -9.44 26.27 27.70
CA ALA A 164 -8.81 27.41 28.39
C ALA A 164 -9.33 27.60 29.80
N ILE A 165 -8.43 27.84 30.76
CA ILE A 165 -8.72 28.24 32.12
C ILE A 165 -8.79 29.77 32.14
N ILE A 166 -9.92 30.34 32.55
CA ILE A 166 -10.18 31.78 32.54
C ILE A 166 -10.27 32.26 33.96
N ASP A 167 -9.52 33.31 34.29
CA ASP A 167 -9.65 34.03 35.56
C ASP A 167 -10.99 34.81 35.58
N THR A 168 -11.85 34.48 36.52
CA THR A 168 -13.22 35.07 36.63
C THR A 168 -13.26 36.55 36.97
N LYS A 169 -12.14 37.14 37.46
CA LYS A 169 -12.05 38.55 37.80
C LYS A 169 -11.51 39.40 36.65
N THR A 170 -10.56 38.86 35.93
CA THR A 170 -9.86 39.60 34.86
C THR A 170 -10.33 39.19 33.47
N GLU A 171 -11.14 38.13 33.35
CA GLU A 171 -11.60 37.51 32.12
C GLU A 171 -10.44 37.03 31.17
N LYS A 172 -9.22 37.03 31.71
CA LYS A 172 -8.03 36.60 30.94
C LYS A 172 -7.83 35.09 31.03
N VAL A 173 -7.32 34.53 29.95
CA VAL A 173 -6.87 33.13 29.93
C VAL A 173 -5.59 32.99 30.74
N THR A 174 -5.59 32.11 31.73
CA THR A 174 -4.45 31.88 32.65
C THR A 174 -3.79 30.53 32.45
N GLY A 175 -4.37 29.66 31.65
CA GLY A 175 -3.81 28.33 31.40
C GLY A 175 -4.72 27.44 30.55
N LEU A 176 -4.36 26.18 30.49
CA LEU A 176 -5.09 25.13 29.81
C LEU A 176 -5.29 23.92 30.71
N LEU A 177 -6.43 23.27 30.56
CA LEU A 177 -6.67 21.91 31.05
C LEU A 177 -6.86 21.02 29.80
N GLY A 178 -6.05 19.99 29.66
CA GLY A 178 -6.04 19.19 28.46
C GLY A 178 -5.79 17.70 28.72
N ILE A 179 -5.99 16.94 27.68
CA ILE A 179 -5.73 15.51 27.64
C ILE A 179 -5.01 15.19 26.32
N PHE A 180 -3.85 14.55 26.42
CA PHE A 180 -3.17 13.96 25.29
C PHE A 180 -3.61 12.51 25.09
N TYR A 181 -3.78 12.10 23.84
CA TYR A 181 -4.01 10.71 23.42
C TYR A 181 -2.96 10.32 22.41
N ASP A 182 -2.36 9.13 22.56
CA ASP A 182 -1.56 8.53 21.50
C ASP A 182 -2.50 8.03 20.39
N ILE A 183 -2.36 8.58 19.20
CA ILE A 183 -3.12 8.18 18.01
C ILE A 183 -2.22 7.58 16.92
N SER A 184 -0.98 7.18 17.29
CA SER A 184 0.01 6.66 16.33
C SER A 184 -0.48 5.38 15.68
N GLU A 185 -1.02 4.42 16.45
CA GLU A 185 -1.59 3.19 15.93
C GLU A 185 -2.81 3.46 15.03
N GLN A 186 -3.67 4.40 15.44
CA GLN A 186 -4.81 4.79 14.62
C GLN A 186 -4.37 5.39 13.27
N LYS A 187 -3.36 6.25 13.25
CA LYS A 187 -2.81 6.84 12.03
C LYS A 187 -2.17 5.78 11.13
N GLN A 188 -1.43 4.84 11.70
CA GLN A 188 -0.85 3.72 10.95
C GLN A 188 -1.93 2.83 10.33
N THR A 189 -2.96 2.50 11.09
CA THR A 189 -4.09 1.68 10.61
C THR A 189 -4.84 2.38 9.47
N ILE A 190 -5.10 3.68 9.59
CA ILE A 190 -5.75 4.47 8.53
C ILE A 190 -4.88 4.47 7.27
N ALA A 191 -3.58 4.74 7.38
CA ALA A 191 -2.66 4.74 6.23
C ALA A 191 -2.58 3.36 5.54
N GLN A 192 -2.55 2.27 6.32
CA GLN A 192 -2.59 0.90 5.78
C GLN A 192 -3.92 0.60 5.07
N LEU A 193 -5.04 1.04 5.66
CA LEU A 193 -6.37 0.85 5.07
C LEU A 193 -6.50 1.64 3.75
N GLU A 194 -6.04 2.86 3.70
CA GLU A 194 -6.02 3.69 2.49
C GLU A 194 -5.19 3.03 1.38
N THR A 195 -3.96 2.60 1.71
CA THR A 195 -3.10 1.89 0.75
C THR A 195 -3.74 0.60 0.23
N THR A 196 -4.38 -0.17 1.12
CA THR A 196 -5.06 -1.41 0.74
C THR A 196 -6.29 -1.14 -0.12
N ARG A 197 -7.05 -0.10 0.21
CA ARG A 197 -8.20 0.36 -0.57
C ARG A 197 -7.79 0.80 -1.98
N GLU A 198 -6.74 1.59 -2.09
CA GLU A 198 -6.24 2.05 -3.39
C GLU A 198 -5.82 0.87 -4.28
N ARG A 199 -5.11 -0.11 -3.71
CA ARG A 199 -4.73 -1.34 -4.43
C ARG A 199 -5.95 -2.15 -4.88
N ALA A 200 -6.95 -2.29 -4.03
CA ALA A 200 -8.19 -2.99 -4.36
C ALA A 200 -8.96 -2.27 -5.47
N MET A 201 -9.09 -0.96 -5.40
CA MET A 201 -9.77 -0.15 -6.43
C MET A 201 -9.05 -0.21 -7.78
N GLU A 202 -7.71 -0.18 -7.79
CA GLU A 202 -6.94 -0.31 -9.02
C GLU A 202 -7.09 -1.71 -9.63
N SER A 203 -7.07 -2.77 -8.81
CA SER A 203 -7.34 -4.14 -9.26
C SER A 203 -8.73 -4.27 -9.88
N ASP A 204 -9.77 -3.73 -9.23
CA ASP A 204 -11.15 -3.74 -9.73
C ASP A 204 -11.28 -2.97 -11.06
N ARG A 205 -10.59 -1.83 -11.16
CA ARG A 205 -10.56 -1.03 -12.40
C ARG A 205 -9.95 -1.81 -13.56
N LEU A 206 -8.80 -2.45 -13.33
CA LEU A 206 -8.12 -3.25 -14.35
C LEU A 206 -8.98 -4.45 -14.77
N LYS A 207 -9.60 -5.15 -13.82
CA LYS A 207 -10.52 -6.25 -14.08
C LYS A 207 -11.72 -5.80 -14.91
N THR A 208 -12.29 -4.66 -14.59
CA THR A 208 -13.45 -4.10 -15.34
C THR A 208 -13.03 -3.71 -16.76
N ALA A 209 -11.87 -3.07 -16.93
CA ALA A 209 -11.36 -2.71 -18.24
C ALA A 209 -11.11 -3.97 -19.11
N PHE A 210 -10.56 -5.02 -18.54
CA PHE A 210 -10.36 -6.31 -19.19
C PHE A 210 -11.70 -6.92 -19.65
N LEU A 211 -12.69 -7.02 -18.74
CA LEU A 211 -14.00 -7.59 -19.06
C LEU A 211 -14.71 -6.81 -20.16
N ASN A 212 -14.47 -5.50 -20.27
CA ASN A 212 -15.02 -4.68 -21.35
C ASN A 212 -14.27 -4.91 -22.68
N ASN A 213 -12.99 -5.22 -22.67
CA ASN A 213 -12.19 -5.47 -23.86
C ASN A 213 -12.30 -6.93 -24.36
N LEU A 214 -12.52 -7.89 -23.45
CA LEU A 214 -12.60 -9.32 -23.77
C LEU A 214 -13.61 -9.66 -24.90
N PRO A 215 -14.84 -9.08 -24.92
CA PRO A 215 -15.77 -9.31 -26.05
C PRO A 215 -15.23 -8.85 -27.38
N HIS A 216 -14.39 -7.82 -27.41
CA HIS A 216 -13.76 -7.34 -28.62
C HIS A 216 -12.65 -8.28 -29.09
N GLU A 217 -11.78 -8.72 -28.17
CA GLU A 217 -10.70 -9.67 -28.44
C GLU A 217 -11.23 -11.06 -28.90
N ILE A 218 -12.40 -11.47 -28.40
CA ILE A 218 -13.10 -12.70 -28.84
C ILE A 218 -13.78 -12.48 -30.20
N ARG A 219 -14.40 -11.33 -30.44
CA ARG A 219 -15.18 -11.08 -31.66
C ARG A 219 -14.32 -11.00 -32.90
N THR A 220 -13.13 -10.42 -32.82
CA THR A 220 -12.22 -10.26 -33.97
C THR A 220 -11.84 -11.60 -34.60
N PRO A 221 -11.25 -12.58 -33.89
CA PRO A 221 -10.94 -13.89 -34.45
C PRO A 221 -12.20 -14.66 -34.82
N LEU A 222 -13.28 -14.55 -34.07
CA LEU A 222 -14.54 -15.21 -34.40
C LEU A 222 -15.13 -14.73 -35.73
N ASN A 223 -15.11 -13.42 -35.98
CA ASN A 223 -15.56 -12.85 -37.26
C ASN A 223 -14.67 -13.30 -38.44
N ALA A 224 -13.36 -13.42 -38.22
CA ALA A 224 -12.46 -13.95 -39.22
C ALA A 224 -12.78 -15.42 -39.54
N ILE A 225 -12.96 -16.28 -38.53
CA ILE A 225 -13.34 -17.68 -38.72
C ILE A 225 -14.65 -17.76 -39.50
N VAL A 226 -15.70 -17.05 -39.13
CA VAL A 226 -17.03 -17.08 -39.76
C VAL A 226 -16.95 -16.52 -41.21
N GLY A 227 -16.27 -15.38 -41.40
CA GLY A 227 -16.15 -14.74 -42.71
C GLY A 227 -15.41 -15.57 -43.73
N PHE A 228 -14.21 -16.07 -43.37
CA PHE A 228 -13.41 -16.90 -44.27
C PHE A 228 -13.98 -18.29 -44.47
N SER A 229 -14.67 -18.86 -43.47
CA SER A 229 -15.43 -20.10 -43.63
C SER A 229 -16.57 -19.96 -44.65
N THR A 230 -17.22 -18.78 -44.73
CA THR A 230 -18.25 -18.49 -45.72
C THR A 230 -17.64 -18.39 -47.11
N LEU A 231 -16.51 -17.67 -47.23
CA LEU A 231 -15.80 -17.50 -48.52
C LEU A 231 -15.23 -18.83 -49.04
N LEU A 232 -14.80 -19.76 -48.19
CA LEU A 232 -14.34 -21.08 -48.58
C LEU A 232 -15.41 -21.90 -49.33
N ASN A 233 -16.68 -21.65 -49.08
CA ASN A 233 -17.80 -22.34 -49.73
C ASN A 233 -18.26 -21.72 -51.03
N GLU A 234 -17.70 -20.58 -51.45
CA GLU A 234 -18.03 -19.97 -52.74
C GLU A 234 -17.41 -20.77 -53.91
N PRO A 235 -18.19 -21.05 -54.96
CA PRO A 235 -17.69 -21.80 -56.13
C PRO A 235 -16.76 -20.94 -56.96
N GLY A 236 -15.67 -21.55 -57.48
CA GLY A 236 -14.77 -20.91 -58.44
C GLY A 236 -13.48 -20.30 -57.88
N GLN A 237 -13.20 -20.49 -56.60
CA GLN A 237 -11.97 -20.02 -55.95
C GLN A 237 -10.74 -20.85 -56.34
N LEU A 238 -9.62 -20.19 -56.57
CA LEU A 238 -8.32 -20.84 -56.81
C LEU A 238 -7.85 -21.64 -55.59
N THR A 239 -7.09 -22.70 -55.80
CA THR A 239 -6.60 -23.54 -54.70
C THR A 239 -5.72 -22.77 -53.70
N GLU A 240 -4.90 -21.85 -54.20
CA GLU A 240 -4.03 -20.99 -53.37
C GLU A 240 -4.87 -20.11 -52.42
N THR A 241 -5.89 -19.42 -52.92
CA THR A 241 -6.78 -18.60 -52.10
C THR A 241 -7.52 -19.41 -51.04
N ARG A 242 -7.87 -20.68 -51.34
CA ARG A 242 -8.49 -21.56 -50.34
C ARG A 242 -7.51 -21.95 -49.24
N LEU A 243 -6.24 -22.16 -49.54
CA LEU A 243 -5.20 -22.44 -48.55
C LEU A 243 -4.97 -21.22 -47.64
N GLU A 244 -4.91 -20.03 -48.22
CA GLU A 244 -4.82 -18.76 -47.42
C GLU A 244 -6.01 -18.60 -46.47
N PHE A 245 -7.24 -18.88 -46.90
CA PHE A 245 -8.40 -18.81 -46.04
C PHE A 245 -8.37 -19.84 -44.92
N GLN A 246 -7.89 -21.07 -45.21
CA GLN A 246 -7.71 -22.10 -44.20
C GLN A 246 -6.67 -21.68 -43.14
N ASP A 247 -5.57 -21.08 -43.55
CA ASP A 247 -4.54 -20.58 -42.65
C ASP A 247 -5.08 -19.48 -41.76
N ILE A 248 -5.85 -18.52 -42.28
CA ILE A 248 -6.46 -17.46 -41.50
C ILE A 248 -7.45 -18.03 -40.46
N ILE A 249 -8.28 -19.03 -40.84
CA ILE A 249 -9.21 -19.68 -39.93
C ILE A 249 -8.47 -20.42 -38.84
N THR A 250 -7.40 -21.17 -39.18
CA THR A 250 -6.60 -21.92 -38.22
C THR A 250 -5.92 -20.96 -37.23
N HIS A 251 -5.26 -19.91 -37.71
CA HIS A 251 -4.62 -18.88 -36.89
C HIS A 251 -5.61 -18.17 -35.94
N SER A 252 -6.78 -17.80 -36.47
CA SER A 252 -7.83 -17.16 -35.66
C SER A 252 -8.41 -18.10 -34.61
N SER A 253 -8.51 -19.41 -34.92
CA SER A 253 -8.98 -20.41 -33.95
C SER A 253 -7.96 -20.64 -32.85
N ASP A 254 -6.68 -20.72 -33.17
CA ASP A 254 -5.60 -20.86 -32.17
C ASP A 254 -5.51 -19.64 -31.27
N HIS A 255 -5.65 -18.43 -31.82
CA HIS A 255 -5.68 -17.20 -31.05
C HIS A 255 -6.88 -17.15 -30.08
N LEU A 256 -8.07 -17.59 -30.54
CA LEU A 256 -9.25 -17.66 -29.66
C LEU A 256 -9.05 -18.65 -28.51
N LEU A 257 -8.44 -19.79 -28.78
CA LEU A 257 -8.11 -20.79 -27.74
C LEU A 257 -7.11 -20.24 -26.73
N GLU A 258 -6.08 -19.48 -27.17
CA GLU A 258 -5.13 -18.83 -26.27
C GLU A 258 -5.83 -17.84 -25.32
N ILE A 259 -6.77 -17.03 -25.83
CA ILE A 259 -7.55 -16.11 -25.00
C ILE A 259 -8.36 -16.86 -23.93
N VAL A 260 -9.03 -17.95 -24.33
CA VAL A 260 -9.84 -18.76 -23.39
C VAL A 260 -8.95 -19.42 -22.34
N ASP A 261 -7.83 -19.99 -22.75
CA ASP A 261 -6.87 -20.64 -21.85
C ASP A 261 -6.30 -19.63 -20.84
N ASP A 262 -5.91 -18.43 -21.27
CA ASP A 262 -5.45 -17.36 -20.40
C ASP A 262 -6.49 -16.98 -19.34
N VAL A 263 -7.77 -16.85 -19.72
CA VAL A 263 -8.87 -16.52 -18.79
C VAL A 263 -9.08 -17.64 -17.77
N VAL A 264 -9.03 -18.89 -18.20
CA VAL A 264 -9.16 -20.06 -17.33
C VAL A 264 -7.97 -20.13 -16.36
N GLU A 265 -6.73 -19.90 -16.85
CA GLU A 265 -5.53 -19.96 -16.00
C GLU A 265 -5.51 -18.83 -14.96
N ILE A 266 -5.83 -17.58 -15.34
CA ILE A 266 -5.89 -16.50 -14.35
C ILE A 266 -6.97 -16.75 -13.30
N SER A 267 -8.10 -17.34 -13.69
CA SER A 267 -9.17 -17.73 -12.76
C SER A 267 -8.69 -18.77 -11.74
N LYS A 268 -7.88 -19.75 -12.18
CA LYS A 268 -7.28 -20.76 -11.28
C LYS A 268 -6.22 -20.13 -10.36
N ILE A 269 -5.43 -19.16 -10.86
CA ILE A 269 -4.44 -18.41 -10.09
C ILE A 269 -5.14 -17.61 -8.98
N GLU A 270 -6.17 -16.82 -9.31
CA GLU A 270 -6.95 -16.03 -8.35
C GLU A 270 -7.62 -16.92 -7.28
N ALA A 271 -8.16 -18.07 -7.69
CA ALA A 271 -8.78 -19.04 -6.79
C ALA A 271 -7.77 -19.85 -5.94
N LYS A 272 -6.46 -19.67 -6.17
CA LYS A 272 -5.39 -20.48 -5.54
C LYS A 272 -5.58 -21.99 -5.72
N CYS A 273 -6.19 -22.40 -6.84
CA CYS A 273 -6.54 -23.79 -7.16
C CYS A 273 -5.53 -24.44 -8.14
N ILE A 274 -4.35 -23.88 -8.30
CA ILE A 274 -3.35 -24.41 -9.23
C ILE A 274 -2.69 -25.66 -8.64
N ARG A 275 -2.73 -26.75 -9.39
CA ARG A 275 -1.98 -27.96 -9.05
C ARG A 275 -0.57 -27.89 -9.62
N PHE A 276 0.41 -28.27 -8.82
CA PHE A 276 1.80 -28.43 -9.22
C PHE A 276 2.07 -29.91 -9.56
N ILE A 277 2.46 -30.19 -10.79
CA ILE A 277 2.71 -31.56 -11.27
C ILE A 277 4.21 -31.68 -11.60
N LYS A 278 4.95 -32.22 -10.64
CA LYS A 278 6.39 -32.42 -10.75
C LYS A 278 6.69 -33.62 -11.66
N LYS A 279 7.50 -33.39 -12.71
CA LYS A 279 8.00 -34.42 -13.66
C LYS A 279 9.44 -34.11 -14.03
N GLU A 280 10.17 -35.12 -14.44
CA GLU A 280 11.45 -34.94 -15.07
C GLU A 280 11.29 -34.30 -16.45
N ILE A 281 12.02 -33.25 -16.72
CA ILE A 281 12.02 -32.54 -17.99
C ILE A 281 13.45 -32.21 -18.41
N ASN A 282 13.71 -32.33 -19.75
CA ASN A 282 14.93 -31.88 -20.37
C ASN A 282 14.78 -30.40 -20.77
N ILE A 283 15.63 -29.53 -20.20
CA ILE A 283 15.55 -28.07 -20.45
C ILE A 283 15.91 -27.77 -21.93
N ASN A 284 16.89 -28.45 -22.49
CA ASN A 284 17.33 -28.21 -23.87
C ASN A 284 16.20 -28.54 -24.86
N GLU A 285 15.51 -29.66 -24.65
CA GLU A 285 14.32 -29.99 -25.44
C GLU A 285 13.21 -28.99 -25.29
N MET A 286 13.04 -28.46 -24.07
CA MET A 286 12.07 -27.41 -23.78
C MET A 286 12.35 -26.14 -24.58
N LEU A 287 13.59 -25.63 -24.55
CA LEU A 287 13.98 -24.46 -25.32
C LEU A 287 13.80 -24.70 -26.85
N GLN A 288 14.15 -25.89 -27.31
CA GLN A 288 13.97 -26.26 -28.73
C GLN A 288 12.47 -26.24 -29.12
N ARG A 289 11.58 -26.71 -28.25
CA ARG A 289 10.12 -26.63 -28.45
C ARG A 289 9.62 -25.21 -28.54
N VAL A 290 10.07 -24.33 -27.63
CA VAL A 290 9.74 -22.91 -27.65
C VAL A 290 10.26 -22.25 -28.93
N TYR A 291 11.51 -22.52 -29.32
CA TYR A 291 12.08 -22.02 -30.57
C TYR A 291 11.24 -22.41 -31.76
N LYS A 292 10.90 -23.71 -31.89
CA LYS A 292 10.11 -24.22 -33.04
C LYS A 292 8.71 -23.57 -33.09
N ARG A 293 8.13 -23.24 -31.95
CA ARG A 293 6.81 -22.60 -31.89
C ARG A 293 6.84 -21.17 -32.46
N PHE A 294 7.85 -20.37 -32.09
CA PHE A 294 7.90 -18.95 -32.47
C PHE A 294 8.78 -18.65 -33.69
N LYS A 295 9.47 -19.64 -34.22
CA LYS A 295 10.31 -19.46 -35.43
C LYS A 295 9.52 -19.00 -36.65
N PRO A 296 8.32 -19.54 -36.95
CA PRO A 296 7.51 -19.07 -38.08
C PRO A 296 7.15 -17.59 -37.96
N ASP A 297 6.67 -17.15 -36.78
CA ASP A 297 6.26 -15.76 -36.54
C ASP A 297 7.47 -14.81 -36.63
N ALA A 298 8.62 -15.22 -36.12
CA ALA A 298 9.85 -14.46 -36.21
C ALA A 298 10.34 -14.34 -37.67
N ASP A 299 10.22 -15.41 -38.47
CA ASP A 299 10.61 -15.43 -39.92
C ASP A 299 9.70 -14.52 -40.75
N GLU A 300 8.39 -14.53 -40.49
CA GLU A 300 7.44 -13.66 -41.14
C GLU A 300 7.76 -12.16 -40.90
N LYS A 301 8.22 -11.83 -39.70
CA LYS A 301 8.64 -10.46 -39.32
C LYS A 301 10.09 -10.14 -39.66
N ASN A 302 10.87 -11.08 -40.25
CA ASN A 302 12.31 -10.94 -40.46
C ASN A 302 13.13 -10.71 -39.20
N ILE A 303 12.68 -11.25 -38.03
CA ILE A 303 13.37 -11.18 -36.75
C ILE A 303 14.34 -12.37 -36.63
N ILE A 304 15.55 -12.11 -36.17
CA ILE A 304 16.53 -13.15 -35.87
C ILE A 304 16.20 -13.77 -34.54
N LEU A 305 15.59 -14.97 -34.52
CA LEU A 305 15.33 -15.72 -33.29
C LEU A 305 16.46 -16.71 -33.04
N ARG A 306 17.03 -16.71 -31.84
CA ARG A 306 18.09 -17.63 -31.40
C ARG A 306 17.80 -18.14 -29.99
N TYR A 307 18.32 -19.34 -29.70
CA TYR A 307 18.37 -19.85 -28.34
C TYR A 307 19.76 -20.38 -27.99
N ASP A 308 20.18 -20.11 -26.76
CA ASP A 308 21.46 -20.55 -26.23
C ASP A 308 21.23 -21.70 -25.26
N ALA A 309 21.73 -22.89 -25.63
CA ALA A 309 21.88 -24.03 -24.76
C ALA A 309 23.38 -24.26 -24.52
N PRO A 310 23.87 -24.41 -23.27
CA PRO A 310 25.29 -24.65 -23.02
C PRO A 310 25.81 -25.85 -23.80
N LEU A 311 26.80 -25.64 -24.68
CA LEU A 311 27.30 -26.62 -25.65
C LEU A 311 27.95 -27.86 -25.02
N ASN A 312 28.29 -27.86 -23.72
CA ASN A 312 29.04 -28.91 -23.04
C ASN A 312 28.26 -29.64 -21.97
N THR A 313 26.95 -29.43 -21.87
CA THR A 313 26.14 -30.13 -20.88
C THR A 313 25.36 -31.24 -21.56
N HIS A 314 25.59 -32.50 -21.11
CA HIS A 314 24.64 -33.58 -21.27
C HIS A 314 23.23 -33.09 -20.94
N ASP A 315 22.21 -33.74 -21.47
CA ASP A 315 20.81 -33.40 -21.21
C ASP A 315 20.57 -32.95 -19.75
N ILE A 316 20.20 -31.68 -19.59
CA ILE A 316 19.90 -31.14 -18.25
C ILE A 316 18.49 -31.53 -17.93
N ILE A 317 18.37 -32.58 -17.11
CA ILE A 317 17.08 -33.06 -16.60
C ILE A 317 16.85 -32.49 -15.21
N ILE A 318 15.72 -31.82 -15.03
CA ILE A 318 15.26 -31.28 -13.75
C ILE A 318 13.88 -31.82 -13.40
N SER A 319 13.56 -31.89 -12.12
CA SER A 319 12.25 -32.33 -11.64
C SER A 319 11.40 -31.11 -11.30
N THR A 320 10.52 -30.72 -12.23
CA THR A 320 9.66 -29.52 -12.09
C THR A 320 8.35 -29.69 -12.87
N ASP A 321 7.47 -28.68 -12.84
CA ASP A 321 6.26 -28.66 -13.66
C ASP A 321 6.58 -28.15 -15.08
N GLY A 322 6.76 -29.09 -16.00
CA GLY A 322 7.14 -28.79 -17.38
C GLY A 322 6.10 -27.97 -18.16
N TYR A 323 4.81 -28.10 -17.83
CA TYR A 323 3.77 -27.29 -18.47
C TYR A 323 3.90 -25.82 -18.08
N LYS A 324 4.05 -25.54 -16.80
CA LYS A 324 4.19 -24.17 -16.29
C LYS A 324 5.47 -23.50 -16.75
N LEU A 325 6.58 -24.24 -16.79
CA LEU A 325 7.83 -23.73 -17.32
C LEU A 325 7.73 -23.43 -18.83
N PHE A 326 7.11 -24.34 -19.61
CA PHE A 326 6.87 -24.12 -21.03
C PHE A 326 6.01 -22.89 -21.29
N GLN A 327 4.93 -22.72 -20.53
CA GLN A 327 4.01 -21.59 -20.66
C GLN A 327 4.69 -20.27 -20.27
N THR A 328 5.51 -20.28 -19.21
CA THR A 328 6.33 -19.12 -18.81
C THR A 328 7.25 -18.67 -19.95
N LEU A 329 8.02 -19.60 -20.49
CA LEU A 329 8.93 -19.31 -21.63
C LEU A 329 8.15 -18.84 -22.85
N SER A 330 7.02 -19.50 -23.17
CA SER A 330 6.17 -19.12 -24.30
C SER A 330 5.60 -17.71 -24.16
N ASN A 331 5.13 -17.33 -23.00
CA ASN A 331 4.60 -15.98 -22.73
C ASN A 331 5.70 -14.91 -22.86
N LEU A 332 6.91 -15.19 -22.41
CA LEU A 332 8.03 -14.23 -22.48
C LEU A 332 8.60 -14.13 -23.89
N VAL A 333 8.86 -15.26 -24.57
CA VAL A 333 9.38 -15.28 -25.95
C VAL A 333 8.33 -14.75 -26.93
N GLY A 334 7.05 -15.12 -26.74
CA GLY A 334 5.95 -14.59 -27.55
C GLY A 334 5.84 -13.07 -27.46
N ASN A 335 5.96 -12.50 -26.26
CA ASN A 335 6.01 -11.05 -26.08
C ASN A 335 7.24 -10.43 -26.77
N ALA A 336 8.41 -11.03 -26.62
CA ALA A 336 9.63 -10.55 -27.27
C ALA A 336 9.48 -10.50 -28.81
N VAL A 337 8.98 -11.56 -29.43
CA VAL A 337 8.72 -11.61 -30.91
C VAL A 337 7.60 -10.63 -31.29
N LYS A 338 6.58 -10.48 -30.47
CA LYS A 338 5.45 -9.59 -30.73
C LYS A 338 5.87 -8.12 -30.75
N PHE A 339 6.67 -7.69 -29.76
CA PHE A 339 7.06 -6.28 -29.58
C PHE A 339 8.39 -5.90 -30.25
N THR A 340 9.05 -6.83 -30.91
CA THR A 340 10.19 -6.55 -31.80
C THR A 340 9.66 -6.35 -33.21
N ILE A 341 9.96 -5.18 -33.80
CA ILE A 341 9.58 -4.84 -35.17
C ILE A 341 10.68 -5.35 -36.12
N GLU A 342 11.92 -5.05 -35.82
CA GLU A 342 13.14 -5.45 -36.55
C GLU A 342 14.24 -5.77 -35.53
N GLY A 343 15.14 -6.68 -35.88
CA GLY A 343 16.30 -7.02 -35.07
C GLY A 343 16.30 -8.46 -34.60
N LYS A 344 16.45 -8.69 -33.28
CA LYS A 344 16.66 -10.04 -32.78
C LYS A 344 15.95 -10.30 -31.44
N VAL A 345 15.70 -11.59 -31.21
CA VAL A 345 15.29 -12.16 -29.95
C VAL A 345 16.22 -13.31 -29.61
N ASP A 346 16.95 -13.16 -28.50
CA ASP A 346 17.85 -14.19 -27.98
C ASP A 346 17.29 -14.70 -26.64
N PHE A 347 17.22 -16.02 -26.41
CA PHE A 347 16.80 -16.59 -25.14
C PHE A 347 17.63 -17.81 -24.76
N GLY A 348 17.72 -18.13 -23.48
CA GLY A 348 18.52 -19.22 -22.99
C GLY A 348 18.51 -19.35 -21.49
N TYR A 349 19.47 -20.08 -20.95
CA TYR A 349 19.63 -20.21 -19.51
C TYR A 349 21.10 -20.34 -19.10
N THR A 350 21.36 -20.04 -17.85
CA THR A 350 22.63 -20.30 -17.16
C THR A 350 22.38 -21.07 -15.87
N ILE A 351 23.37 -21.84 -15.43
CA ILE A 351 23.30 -22.58 -14.15
C ILE A 351 24.43 -22.09 -13.26
N LYS A 352 24.08 -21.62 -12.09
CA LYS A 352 25.03 -21.16 -11.08
C LYS A 352 24.51 -21.51 -9.69
N GLU A 353 25.36 -22.08 -8.84
CA GLU A 353 25.12 -22.30 -7.41
C GLU A 353 23.77 -22.95 -7.07
N GLY A 354 23.33 -23.95 -7.84
CA GLY A 354 22.06 -24.63 -7.60
C GLY A 354 20.82 -23.85 -8.06
N ILE A 355 21.00 -22.86 -8.93
CA ILE A 355 19.94 -22.05 -9.50
C ILE A 355 20.06 -22.11 -11.03
N ILE A 356 18.92 -22.24 -11.70
CA ILE A 356 18.80 -22.10 -13.15
C ILE A 356 18.18 -20.75 -13.41
N GLU A 357 18.91 -19.89 -14.10
CA GLU A 357 18.46 -18.57 -14.52
C GLU A 357 18.21 -18.55 -16.01
N PHE A 358 16.97 -18.29 -16.40
CA PHE A 358 16.53 -18.10 -17.78
C PHE A 358 16.53 -16.63 -18.13
N TYR A 359 16.86 -16.30 -19.38
CA TYR A 359 16.79 -14.97 -19.92
C TYR A 359 16.14 -14.95 -21.28
N ILE A 360 15.41 -13.88 -21.57
CA ILE A 360 14.84 -13.56 -22.88
C ILE A 360 15.17 -12.11 -23.16
N SER A 361 15.97 -11.86 -24.20
CA SER A 361 16.45 -10.54 -24.61
C SER A 361 15.89 -10.19 -25.99
N ASP A 362 15.26 -9.05 -26.10
CA ASP A 362 14.75 -8.50 -27.35
C ASP A 362 15.35 -7.12 -27.65
N THR A 363 15.34 -6.76 -28.93
CA THR A 363 15.71 -5.42 -29.42
C THR A 363 14.47 -4.63 -29.85
N GLY A 364 13.35 -4.85 -29.19
CA GLY A 364 12.06 -4.26 -29.51
C GLY A 364 11.88 -2.85 -28.99
N ILE A 365 10.63 -2.42 -28.86
CA ILE A 365 10.25 -1.07 -28.45
C ILE A 365 10.62 -0.71 -27.00
N GLY A 366 10.97 -1.71 -26.17
CA GLY A 366 11.22 -1.51 -24.75
C GLY A 366 9.99 -1.08 -23.96
N ILE A 367 10.18 -0.77 -22.66
CA ILE A 367 9.11 -0.44 -21.72
C ILE A 367 9.41 0.91 -21.05
N GLY A 368 8.52 1.89 -21.23
CA GLY A 368 8.62 3.19 -20.60
C GLY A 368 8.58 3.09 -19.07
N ALA A 369 9.30 3.99 -18.38
CA ALA A 369 9.44 3.97 -16.92
C ALA A 369 8.09 4.03 -16.18
N GLU A 370 7.11 4.73 -16.75
CA GLU A 370 5.74 4.87 -16.22
C GLU A 370 4.96 3.56 -16.21
N HIS A 371 5.28 2.62 -17.11
CA HIS A 371 4.62 1.32 -17.23
C HIS A 371 5.29 0.23 -16.39
N GLN A 372 6.61 0.35 -16.16
CA GLN A 372 7.44 -0.66 -15.49
C GLN A 372 6.89 -1.18 -14.15
N PRO A 373 6.34 -0.35 -13.25
CA PRO A 373 5.79 -0.83 -11.97
C PRO A 373 4.57 -1.74 -12.12
N ASN A 374 3.94 -1.75 -13.29
CA ASN A 374 2.62 -2.35 -13.48
C ASN A 374 2.59 -3.53 -14.47
N ILE A 375 3.66 -3.80 -15.22
CA ILE A 375 3.65 -4.78 -16.33
C ILE A 375 3.32 -6.21 -15.90
N PHE A 376 3.56 -6.57 -14.65
CA PHE A 376 3.20 -7.88 -14.10
C PHE A 376 1.81 -7.90 -13.44
N LYS A 377 1.08 -6.77 -13.40
CA LYS A 377 -0.29 -6.76 -12.91
C LYS A 377 -1.21 -7.42 -13.93
N PRO A 378 -2.14 -8.30 -13.50
CA PRO A 378 -3.15 -8.85 -14.39
C PRO A 378 -3.92 -7.75 -15.11
N PHE A 379 -4.26 -8.00 -16.39
CA PHE A 379 -5.06 -7.09 -17.23
C PHE A 379 -4.39 -5.76 -17.59
N TYR A 380 -3.13 -5.57 -17.20
CA TYR A 380 -2.41 -4.33 -17.50
C TYR A 380 -1.86 -4.36 -18.94
N GLN A 381 -2.13 -3.29 -19.67
CA GLN A 381 -1.59 -3.04 -21.00
C GLN A 381 -0.94 -1.66 -21.04
N ALA A 382 0.28 -1.56 -21.51
CA ALA A 382 0.93 -0.28 -21.77
C ALA A 382 0.28 0.37 -22.99
N VAL A 383 -0.54 1.40 -22.77
CA VAL A 383 -1.19 2.16 -23.83
C VAL A 383 -0.23 3.24 -24.30
N ASN A 384 0.46 3.01 -25.41
CA ASN A 384 1.18 4.09 -26.07
C ASN A 384 0.19 4.97 -26.85
N SER A 385 0.29 6.29 -26.70
CA SER A 385 -0.55 7.32 -27.31
C SER A 385 -0.49 7.40 -28.85
N SER A 386 0.32 6.58 -29.48
CA SER A 386 0.46 6.49 -30.95
C SER A 386 -0.25 5.24 -31.46
N THR A 387 -1.45 5.41 -31.95
CA THR A 387 -2.22 4.68 -32.99
C THR A 387 -2.08 3.16 -33.19
N GLN A 388 -1.12 2.46 -32.61
CA GLN A 388 -1.03 0.99 -32.65
C GLN A 388 -1.40 0.42 -31.29
N ARG A 389 -2.65 -0.05 -31.18
CA ARG A 389 -3.04 -0.97 -30.10
C ARG A 389 -2.36 -2.31 -30.41
N TYR A 390 -1.37 -2.66 -29.64
CA TYR A 390 -0.86 -4.03 -29.66
C TYR A 390 -1.93 -4.94 -29.05
N GLU A 391 -2.50 -5.83 -29.86
CA GLU A 391 -3.50 -6.81 -29.46
C GLU A 391 -2.99 -7.68 -28.32
N GLY A 392 -3.87 -8.09 -27.41
CA GLY A 392 -3.55 -9.05 -26.37
C GLY A 392 -4.36 -8.89 -25.09
N THR A 393 -4.38 -9.93 -24.27
CA THR A 393 -5.19 -10.02 -23.06
C THR A 393 -4.63 -9.22 -21.87
N GLY A 394 -3.33 -8.90 -21.87
CA GLY A 394 -2.63 -8.34 -20.70
C GLY A 394 -2.45 -9.35 -19.57
N LEU A 395 -2.63 -10.64 -19.84
CA LEU A 395 -2.54 -11.72 -18.85
C LEU A 395 -1.20 -12.47 -18.90
N GLY A 396 -0.54 -12.56 -20.04
CA GLY A 396 0.63 -13.42 -20.24
C GLY A 396 1.77 -13.17 -19.24
N LEU A 397 2.14 -11.89 -18.97
CA LEU A 397 3.20 -11.57 -17.99
C LEU A 397 2.77 -11.88 -16.55
N SER A 398 1.52 -11.68 -16.20
CA SER A 398 1.00 -12.00 -14.86
C SER A 398 0.93 -13.52 -14.63
N ILE A 399 0.56 -14.27 -15.65
CA ILE A 399 0.57 -15.75 -15.63
C ILE A 399 2.02 -16.25 -15.51
N ALA A 400 2.96 -15.69 -16.31
CA ALA A 400 4.37 -16.04 -16.22
C ALA A 400 4.93 -15.81 -14.80
N LYS A 401 4.63 -14.67 -14.18
CA LYS A 401 5.03 -14.37 -12.81
C LYS A 401 4.47 -15.38 -11.81
N ALA A 402 3.16 -15.63 -11.86
CA ALA A 402 2.51 -16.58 -10.96
C ALA A 402 3.10 -17.99 -11.09
N TYR A 403 3.43 -18.41 -12.30
CA TYR A 403 4.04 -19.71 -12.54
C TYR A 403 5.49 -19.78 -12.02
N VAL A 404 6.30 -18.74 -12.25
CA VAL A 404 7.65 -18.68 -11.69
C VAL A 404 7.62 -18.74 -10.17
N GLU A 405 6.74 -18.00 -9.52
CA GLU A 405 6.55 -18.04 -8.06
C GLU A 405 6.11 -19.44 -7.58
N LEU A 406 5.24 -20.11 -8.32
CA LEU A 406 4.81 -21.48 -8.03
C LEU A 406 5.93 -22.52 -8.22
N LEU A 407 6.85 -22.27 -9.16
CA LEU A 407 8.06 -23.07 -9.40
C LEU A 407 9.13 -22.81 -8.31
N GLY A 408 8.86 -21.94 -7.32
CA GLY A 408 9.79 -21.57 -6.25
C GLY A 408 10.85 -20.56 -6.68
N GLY A 409 10.57 -19.81 -7.75
CA GLY A 409 11.48 -18.87 -8.38
C GLY A 409 11.13 -17.41 -8.19
N GLU A 410 11.84 -16.55 -8.91
CA GLU A 410 11.65 -15.12 -8.99
C GLU A 410 11.82 -14.65 -10.44
N ILE A 411 11.02 -13.66 -10.87
CA ILE A 411 11.06 -13.04 -12.20
C ILE A 411 11.34 -11.55 -12.09
N TRP A 412 12.19 -11.04 -12.97
CA TRP A 412 12.51 -9.61 -13.09
C TRP A 412 12.76 -9.23 -14.53
N PHE A 413 12.98 -7.95 -14.80
CA PHE A 413 13.30 -7.44 -16.11
C PHE A 413 14.20 -6.20 -16.02
N ASN A 414 14.88 -5.91 -17.12
CA ASN A 414 15.56 -4.66 -17.38
C ASN A 414 15.15 -4.18 -18.77
N SER A 415 14.67 -2.95 -18.90
CA SER A 415 14.16 -2.44 -20.16
C SER A 415 14.32 -0.93 -20.25
N MET A 416 14.60 -0.45 -21.44
CA MET A 416 14.64 0.96 -21.78
C MET A 416 13.83 1.21 -23.04
N ALA A 417 12.96 2.22 -23.03
CA ALA A 417 12.12 2.57 -24.17
C ALA A 417 12.97 2.86 -25.40
N GLY A 418 12.71 2.15 -26.50
CA GLY A 418 13.44 2.25 -27.76
C GLY A 418 14.71 1.37 -27.86
N GLU A 419 15.12 0.68 -26.79
CA GLU A 419 16.34 -0.15 -26.78
C GLU A 419 16.05 -1.65 -26.64
N GLY A 420 14.80 -2.01 -26.26
CA GLY A 420 14.39 -3.38 -26.03
C GLY A 420 14.28 -3.76 -24.57
N SER A 421 14.15 -5.07 -24.30
CA SER A 421 13.98 -5.60 -22.95
C SER A 421 14.78 -6.88 -22.74
N VAL A 422 15.14 -7.11 -21.47
CA VAL A 422 15.67 -8.38 -20.99
C VAL A 422 14.79 -8.83 -19.84
N PHE A 423 14.00 -9.87 -20.05
CA PHE A 423 13.27 -10.57 -19.01
C PHE A 423 14.11 -11.73 -18.49
N SER A 424 14.20 -11.85 -17.20
CA SER A 424 14.92 -12.94 -16.55
C SER A 424 14.08 -13.56 -15.45
N PHE A 425 14.21 -14.87 -15.29
CA PHE A 425 13.64 -15.57 -14.15
C PHE A 425 14.55 -16.69 -13.68
N LYS A 426 14.51 -16.99 -12.41
CA LYS A 426 15.27 -18.08 -11.81
C LYS A 426 14.36 -19.11 -11.17
N ILE A 427 14.76 -20.38 -11.20
CA ILE A 427 14.12 -21.49 -10.48
C ILE A 427 15.20 -22.34 -9.80
N PRO A 428 14.86 -23.08 -8.71
CA PRO A 428 15.79 -23.99 -8.08
C PRO A 428 16.27 -25.10 -9.04
N ASP A 429 17.56 -25.39 -9.01
CA ASP A 429 18.11 -26.58 -9.66
C ASP A 429 17.87 -27.81 -8.80
N THR A 430 16.89 -28.61 -9.16
CA THR A 430 16.46 -29.77 -8.37
C THR A 430 17.40 -31.00 -8.50
N ARG A 431 18.45 -30.93 -9.34
CA ARG A 431 19.44 -32.00 -9.47
C ARG A 431 20.36 -32.13 -8.25
N GLN A 432 20.48 -31.06 -7.41
CA GLN A 432 21.37 -31.03 -6.23
C GLN A 432 20.71 -31.50 -4.93
N VAL A 433 19.43 -31.87 -4.95
CA VAL A 433 18.68 -32.25 -3.71
C VAL A 433 18.76 -33.76 -3.42
N GLU A 434 19.40 -34.55 -4.27
CA GLU A 434 19.63 -36.00 -4.06
C GLU A 434 21.11 -36.30 -3.70
N GLY A 435 21.64 -35.52 -2.75
CA GLY A 435 22.96 -35.75 -2.22
C GLY A 435 22.94 -35.97 -0.69
#